data_787db2abb2f94e198c14e2370b0fa131
#
_entry.id   787db2abb2f94e198c14e2370b0fa131
#
_cell.length_a   1.000
_cell.length_b   1.000
_cell.length_c   1.000
_cell.angle_alpha   90.00
_cell.angle_beta   90.00
_cell.angle_gamma   90.00
#
_symmetry.space_group_name_H-M   'P 1'
#
loop_
_entity.id
_entity.type
_entity.pdbx_description
1 polymer ?
#
loop_
_entity_poly.entity_id
_entity_poly.type
_entity_poly.pdbx_seq_one_letter_code
_entity_poly.pdbx_strand_id
1 'polypeptide(L)'
;MPGLFRLATVLLCCWTFSLADPARVLFVADSCYATRANKAKGDKANRSQIDKTINLYKSLLQDSLLAENAALGIMRSEYFRIRFATKNEKEKNKLIASAKTLGDTLHARFPKNKEMTSLYATIVSMWGASIGPLKAVKQGVAARVRDLADSAGDYQILGRTHQLLPY
;
A
#
# COMPACT_ATOMS: atom_id res chain seq x y z
N MET A 1 -53.10 -14.93 -48.01
CA MET A 1 -53.12 -14.40 -46.63
C MET A 1 -51.67 -14.30 -46.16
N PRO A 2 -51.12 -13.10 -45.99
CA PRO A 2 -49.69 -12.93 -45.62
C PRO A 2 -49.51 -12.95 -44.10
N GLY A 3 -48.60 -13.81 -43.69
CA GLY A 3 -48.20 -13.93 -42.30
C GLY A 3 -47.35 -12.74 -41.82
N LEU A 4 -47.74 -12.14 -40.74
CA LEU A 4 -47.01 -11.07 -40.04
C LEU A 4 -45.73 -11.64 -39.41
N PHE A 5 -44.60 -11.27 -39.95
CA PHE A 5 -43.30 -11.37 -39.24
C PHE A 5 -43.23 -10.28 -38.18
N ARG A 6 -43.37 -10.66 -36.91
CA ARG A 6 -43.04 -9.80 -35.77
C ARG A 6 -41.53 -9.81 -35.57
N LEU A 7 -40.87 -8.75 -36.00
CA LEU A 7 -39.52 -8.43 -35.62
C LEU A 7 -39.50 -8.08 -34.12
N ALA A 8 -39.05 -9.01 -33.30
CA ALA A 8 -38.69 -8.72 -31.92
C ALA A 8 -37.34 -7.98 -31.91
N THR A 9 -37.42 -6.66 -31.82
CA THR A 9 -36.24 -5.81 -31.57
C THR A 9 -35.77 -6.05 -30.12
N VAL A 10 -34.80 -6.92 -29.95
CA VAL A 10 -34.11 -7.08 -28.67
C VAL A 10 -33.26 -5.82 -28.44
N LEU A 11 -33.80 -4.89 -27.69
CA LEU A 11 -33.04 -3.78 -27.11
C LEU A 11 -32.05 -4.38 -26.12
N LEU A 12 -30.82 -4.67 -26.58
CA LEU A 12 -29.65 -4.87 -25.70
C LEU A 12 -29.41 -3.53 -25.01
N CYS A 13 -29.98 -3.36 -23.81
CA CYS A 13 -29.52 -2.37 -22.87
C CYS A 13 -28.09 -2.74 -22.51
N CYS A 14 -27.12 -2.23 -23.27
CA CYS A 14 -25.74 -2.11 -22.80
C CYS A 14 -25.77 -1.25 -21.54
N TRP A 15 -25.86 -1.90 -20.39
CA TRP A 15 -25.46 -1.30 -19.14
C TRP A 15 -23.97 -1.03 -19.25
N THR A 16 -23.63 0.13 -19.78
CA THR A 16 -22.31 0.69 -19.59
C THR A 16 -22.19 0.92 -18.09
N PHE A 17 -21.61 -0.06 -17.39
CA PHE A 17 -20.97 0.22 -16.12
C PHE A 17 -19.99 1.34 -16.42
N SER A 18 -20.37 2.55 -16.05
CA SER A 18 -19.43 3.67 -15.96
C SER A 18 -18.43 3.28 -14.89
N LEU A 19 -17.40 2.54 -15.30
CA LEU A 19 -16.20 2.36 -14.50
C LEU A 19 -15.74 3.78 -14.19
N ALA A 20 -15.77 4.15 -12.92
CA ALA A 20 -15.34 5.47 -12.51
C ALA A 20 -13.95 5.68 -13.11
N ASP A 21 -13.76 6.80 -13.83
CA ASP A 21 -12.49 7.17 -14.45
C ASP A 21 -11.34 6.91 -13.47
N PRO A 22 -10.36 6.04 -13.81
CA PRO A 22 -9.27 5.69 -12.92
C PRO A 22 -8.50 6.91 -12.40
N ALA A 23 -8.34 7.96 -13.21
CA ALA A 23 -7.70 9.20 -12.80
C ALA A 23 -8.52 9.91 -11.70
N ARG A 24 -9.84 9.89 -11.81
CA ARG A 24 -10.73 10.42 -10.77
C ARG A 24 -10.65 9.60 -9.48
N VAL A 25 -10.56 8.28 -9.58
CA VAL A 25 -10.38 7.41 -8.40
C VAL A 25 -9.06 7.72 -7.71
N LEU A 26 -7.96 7.91 -8.48
CA LEU A 26 -6.66 8.29 -7.93
C LEU A 26 -6.75 9.64 -7.20
N PHE A 27 -7.35 10.66 -7.81
CA PHE A 27 -7.54 11.96 -7.19
C PHE A 27 -8.31 11.87 -5.86
N VAL A 28 -9.37 11.06 -5.80
CA VAL A 28 -10.14 10.83 -4.57
C VAL A 28 -9.29 10.11 -3.52
N ALA A 29 -8.50 9.10 -3.92
CA ALA A 29 -7.60 8.40 -3.02
C ALA A 29 -6.55 9.33 -2.42
N ASP A 30 -5.92 10.17 -3.24
CA ASP A 30 -4.93 11.17 -2.81
C ASP A 30 -5.55 12.20 -1.86
N SER A 31 -6.75 12.68 -2.16
CA SER A 31 -7.51 13.60 -1.29
C SER A 31 -7.86 12.96 0.06
N CYS A 32 -8.27 11.69 0.06
CA CYS A 32 -8.51 10.93 1.28
C CYS A 32 -7.22 10.73 2.09
N TYR A 33 -6.09 10.48 1.42
CA TYR A 33 -4.79 10.36 2.07
C TYR A 33 -4.31 11.70 2.64
N ALA A 34 -4.46 12.80 1.91
CA ALA A 34 -4.09 14.14 2.38
C ALA A 34 -4.82 14.52 3.68
N THR A 35 -6.08 14.10 3.79
CA THR A 35 -6.93 14.37 4.96
C THR A 35 -6.93 13.27 6.02
N ARG A 36 -6.02 12.28 5.92
CA ARG A 36 -5.96 11.08 6.78
C ARG A 36 -5.87 11.35 8.28
N ALA A 37 -5.28 12.49 8.66
CA ALA A 37 -5.15 12.92 10.05
C ALA A 37 -6.33 13.76 10.54
N ASN A 38 -7.28 14.13 9.67
CA ASN A 38 -8.44 14.89 10.08
C ASN A 38 -9.24 14.11 11.13
N LYS A 39 -9.70 14.82 12.17
CA LYS A 39 -10.40 14.24 13.33
C LYS A 39 -9.53 13.25 14.14
N ALA A 40 -8.20 13.28 14.00
CA ALA A 40 -7.32 12.56 14.91
C ALA A 40 -7.49 13.11 16.33
N LYS A 41 -7.44 12.21 17.33
CA LYS A 41 -7.45 12.56 18.75
C LYS A 41 -6.07 12.22 19.34
N GLY A 42 -5.26 13.24 19.56
CA GLY A 42 -3.85 13.09 19.94
C GLY A 42 -3.08 12.40 18.81
N ASP A 43 -2.39 11.32 19.13
CA ASP A 43 -1.60 10.49 18.20
C ASP A 43 -2.43 9.44 17.44
N LYS A 44 -3.77 9.47 17.54
CA LYS A 44 -4.68 8.44 17.05
C LYS A 44 -5.54 8.94 15.90
N ALA A 45 -5.25 8.44 14.70
CA ALA A 45 -6.02 8.74 13.50
C ALA A 45 -7.26 7.85 13.33
N ASN A 46 -8.19 8.30 12.49
CA ASN A 46 -9.38 7.53 12.15
C ASN A 46 -9.03 6.39 11.18
N ARG A 47 -9.18 5.16 11.66
CA ARG A 47 -8.87 3.96 10.89
C ARG A 47 -9.76 3.80 9.66
N SER A 48 -11.06 4.07 9.78
CA SER A 48 -12.02 3.88 8.68
C SER A 48 -11.61 4.69 7.44
N GLN A 49 -11.11 5.90 7.63
CA GLN A 49 -10.66 6.74 6.51
C GLN A 49 -9.44 6.15 5.80
N ILE A 50 -8.45 5.68 6.56
CA ILE A 50 -7.24 5.12 5.94
C ILE A 50 -7.52 3.76 5.26
N ASP A 51 -8.40 2.94 5.83
CA ASP A 51 -8.83 1.68 5.19
C ASP A 51 -9.57 1.95 3.86
N LYS A 52 -10.45 2.97 3.81
CA LYS A 52 -11.08 3.43 2.57
C LYS A 52 -10.03 3.88 1.54
N THR A 53 -9.04 4.65 1.97
CA THR A 53 -7.95 5.12 1.11
C THR A 53 -7.17 3.96 0.50
N ILE A 54 -6.81 2.96 1.30
CA ILE A 54 -6.12 1.75 0.84
C ILE A 54 -6.95 1.00 -0.22
N ASN A 55 -8.26 0.87 -0.01
CA ASN A 55 -9.14 0.18 -0.96
C ASN A 55 -9.26 0.93 -2.29
N LEU A 56 -9.31 2.27 -2.27
CA LEU A 56 -9.30 3.09 -3.48
C LEU A 56 -8.01 2.89 -4.28
N TYR A 57 -6.84 2.94 -3.65
CA TYR A 57 -5.59 2.66 -4.34
C TYR A 57 -5.51 1.21 -4.86
N LYS A 58 -5.99 0.23 -4.09
CA LYS A 58 -6.00 -1.17 -4.53
C LYS A 58 -6.80 -1.39 -5.80
N SER A 59 -7.91 -0.69 -6.00
CA SER A 59 -8.71 -0.79 -7.23
C SER A 59 -7.97 -0.32 -8.48
N LEU A 60 -6.90 0.46 -8.33
CA LEU A 60 -6.08 0.99 -9.43
C LEU A 60 -4.87 0.12 -9.78
N LEU A 61 -4.58 -0.95 -9.02
CA LEU A 61 -3.38 -1.77 -9.26
C LEU A 61 -3.39 -2.51 -10.62
N GLN A 62 -4.55 -2.64 -11.26
CA GLN A 62 -4.67 -3.27 -12.58
C GLN A 62 -4.59 -2.24 -13.72
N ASP A 63 -4.62 -0.96 -13.42
CA ASP A 63 -4.45 0.09 -14.42
C ASP A 63 -2.98 0.21 -14.83
N SER A 64 -2.71 0.17 -16.13
CA SER A 64 -1.32 0.17 -16.64
C SER A 64 -0.56 1.47 -16.39
N LEU A 65 -1.25 2.59 -16.28
CA LEU A 65 -0.65 3.92 -16.13
C LEU A 65 -0.58 4.35 -14.65
N LEU A 66 -1.56 3.92 -13.84
CA LEU A 66 -1.72 4.40 -12.47
C LEU A 66 -1.24 3.41 -11.41
N ALA A 67 -0.95 2.16 -11.79
CA ALA A 67 -0.59 1.09 -10.85
C ALA A 67 0.62 1.43 -9.97
N GLU A 68 1.64 2.10 -10.50
CA GLU A 68 2.82 2.47 -9.72
C GLU A 68 2.49 3.54 -8.67
N ASN A 69 1.74 4.58 -9.05
CA ASN A 69 1.28 5.62 -8.13
C ASN A 69 0.35 5.04 -7.07
N ALA A 70 -0.53 4.13 -7.47
CA ALA A 70 -1.42 3.41 -6.55
C ALA A 70 -0.63 2.54 -5.56
N ALA A 71 0.39 1.82 -6.02
CA ALA A 71 1.27 1.01 -5.18
C ALA A 71 1.98 1.85 -4.12
N LEU A 72 2.52 3.00 -4.52
CA LEU A 72 3.12 3.97 -3.59
C LEU A 72 2.09 4.48 -2.58
N GLY A 73 0.88 4.86 -3.04
CA GLY A 73 -0.22 5.29 -2.18
C GLY A 73 -0.63 4.22 -1.16
N ILE A 74 -0.66 2.95 -1.56
CA ILE A 74 -0.92 1.82 -0.66
C ILE A 74 0.17 1.74 0.41
N MET A 75 1.45 1.76 0.04
CA MET A 75 2.55 1.63 1.00
C MET A 75 2.58 2.77 2.02
N ARG A 76 2.36 4.02 1.57
CA ARG A 76 2.20 5.19 2.45
C ARG A 76 1.03 5.02 3.42
N SER A 77 -0.10 4.52 2.92
CA SER A 77 -1.32 4.32 3.70
C SER A 77 -1.18 3.19 4.72
N GLU A 78 -0.53 2.07 4.35
CA GLU A 78 -0.23 0.97 5.26
C GLU A 78 0.71 1.41 6.38
N TYR A 79 1.78 2.13 6.06
CA TYR A 79 2.68 2.70 7.06
C TYR A 79 1.92 3.60 8.04
N PHE A 80 1.08 4.52 7.51
CA PHE A 80 0.27 5.41 8.34
C PHE A 80 -0.71 4.63 9.22
N ARG A 81 -1.40 3.64 8.69
CA ARG A 81 -2.35 2.77 9.42
C ARG A 81 -1.68 2.08 10.59
N ILE A 82 -0.51 1.50 10.36
CA ILE A 82 0.27 0.79 11.39
C ILE A 82 0.71 1.75 12.50
N ARG A 83 1.21 2.93 12.13
CA ARG A 83 1.80 3.88 13.09
C ARG A 83 0.77 4.66 13.89
N PHE A 84 -0.31 5.10 13.26
CA PHE A 84 -1.20 6.11 13.80
C PHE A 84 -2.66 5.68 13.92
N ALA A 85 -3.09 4.62 13.25
CA ALA A 85 -4.50 4.19 13.25
C ALA A 85 -4.74 2.84 13.90
N THR A 86 -3.70 2.20 14.47
CA THR A 86 -3.80 0.89 15.13
C THR A 86 -3.28 0.98 16.57
N LYS A 87 -4.13 0.63 17.54
CA LYS A 87 -3.83 0.73 18.98
C LYS A 87 -3.34 -0.59 19.58
N ASN A 88 -3.90 -1.69 19.10
CA ASN A 88 -3.63 -3.03 19.67
C ASN A 88 -2.35 -3.60 19.07
N GLU A 89 -1.36 -3.92 19.91
CA GLU A 89 -0.05 -4.42 19.45
C GLU A 89 -0.15 -5.76 18.71
N LYS A 90 -1.05 -6.65 19.11
CA LYS A 90 -1.26 -7.93 18.40
C LYS A 90 -1.80 -7.70 16.98
N GLU A 91 -2.72 -6.76 16.84
CA GLU A 91 -3.25 -6.36 15.55
C GLU A 91 -2.20 -5.63 14.71
N LYS A 92 -1.44 -4.73 15.32
CA LYS A 92 -0.34 -4.01 14.68
C LYS A 92 0.69 -4.97 14.09
N ASN A 93 1.09 -6.00 14.84
CA ASN A 93 2.03 -7.01 14.36
C ASN A 93 1.46 -7.81 13.17
N LYS A 94 0.15 -8.12 13.16
CA LYS A 94 -0.49 -8.74 11.99
C LYS A 94 -0.48 -7.81 10.77
N LEU A 95 -0.76 -6.52 10.97
CA LEU A 95 -0.73 -5.54 9.89
C LEU A 95 0.68 -5.34 9.33
N ILE A 96 1.70 -5.30 10.20
CA ILE A 96 3.11 -5.23 9.79
C ILE A 96 3.46 -6.43 8.91
N ALA A 97 3.12 -7.65 9.32
CA ALA A 97 3.39 -8.86 8.54
C ALA A 97 2.67 -8.84 7.18
N SER A 98 1.40 -8.43 7.16
CA SER A 98 0.63 -8.27 5.92
C SER A 98 1.21 -7.20 5.00
N ALA A 99 1.57 -6.04 5.55
CA ALA A 99 2.18 -4.95 4.79
C ALA A 99 3.56 -5.33 4.23
N LYS A 100 4.35 -6.13 4.98
CA LYS A 100 5.62 -6.68 4.49
C LYS A 100 5.40 -7.60 3.29
N THR A 101 4.44 -8.53 3.35
CA THR A 101 4.12 -9.43 2.22
C THR A 101 3.61 -8.66 1.00
N LEU A 102 2.77 -7.65 1.22
CA LEU A 102 2.31 -6.76 0.17
C LEU A 102 3.48 -5.97 -0.45
N GLY A 103 4.37 -5.46 0.39
CA GLY A 103 5.59 -4.76 -0.04
C GLY A 103 6.53 -5.64 -0.86
N ASP A 104 6.67 -6.93 -0.54
CA ASP A 104 7.41 -7.90 -1.37
C ASP A 104 6.88 -7.91 -2.80
N THR A 105 5.55 -8.00 -2.95
CA THR A 105 4.89 -8.06 -4.26
C THR A 105 4.99 -6.75 -5.03
N LEU A 106 4.75 -5.63 -4.36
CA LEU A 106 4.76 -4.32 -5.00
C LEU A 106 6.19 -3.88 -5.39
N HIS A 107 7.17 -4.13 -4.52
CA HIS A 107 8.57 -3.86 -4.83
C HIS A 107 9.09 -4.72 -5.99
N ALA A 108 8.73 -6.00 -6.05
CA ALA A 108 9.07 -6.86 -7.20
C ALA A 108 8.47 -6.34 -8.52
N ARG A 109 7.27 -5.74 -8.46
CA ARG A 109 6.60 -5.17 -9.64
C ARG A 109 7.18 -3.81 -10.05
N PHE A 110 7.59 -2.98 -9.09
CA PHE A 110 8.06 -1.61 -9.31
C PHE A 110 9.42 -1.34 -8.64
N PRO A 111 10.47 -2.09 -8.98
CA PRO A 111 11.75 -2.04 -8.26
C PRO A 111 12.51 -0.73 -8.41
N LYS A 112 12.15 0.10 -9.41
CA LYS A 112 12.79 1.40 -9.67
C LYS A 112 12.18 2.56 -8.87
N ASN A 113 11.03 2.34 -8.21
CA ASN A 113 10.39 3.38 -7.40
C ASN A 113 11.12 3.53 -6.06
N LYS A 114 12.00 4.51 -5.98
CA LYS A 114 12.86 4.75 -4.80
C LYS A 114 12.06 5.04 -3.54
N GLU A 115 10.99 5.85 -3.65
CA GLU A 115 10.18 6.20 -2.49
C GLU A 115 9.43 4.98 -1.93
N MET A 116 8.85 4.17 -2.82
CA MET A 116 8.20 2.93 -2.41
C MET A 116 9.21 1.95 -1.80
N THR A 117 10.43 1.87 -2.34
CA THR A 117 11.51 1.03 -1.81
C THR A 117 11.94 1.48 -0.41
N SER A 118 12.04 2.78 -0.15
CA SER A 118 12.33 3.35 1.18
C SER A 118 11.21 3.02 2.19
N LEU A 119 9.94 3.21 1.81
CA LEU A 119 8.79 2.83 2.65
C LEU A 119 8.77 1.33 2.94
N TYR A 120 9.09 0.52 1.95
CA TYR A 120 9.19 -0.93 2.11
C TYR A 120 10.33 -1.30 3.06
N ALA A 121 11.51 -0.70 2.95
CA ALA A 121 12.61 -0.88 3.89
C ALA A 121 12.18 -0.57 5.33
N THR A 122 11.43 0.52 5.52
CA THR A 122 10.86 0.88 6.83
C THR A 122 9.91 -0.20 7.35
N ILE A 123 9.02 -0.73 6.53
CA ILE A 123 8.08 -1.79 6.93
C ILE A 123 8.82 -3.09 7.24
N VAL A 124 9.86 -3.46 6.48
CA VAL A 124 10.71 -4.62 6.76
C VAL A 124 11.43 -4.46 8.10
N SER A 125 11.92 -3.26 8.41
CA SER A 125 12.52 -2.95 9.71
C SER A 125 11.53 -3.11 10.86
N MET A 126 10.30 -2.60 10.71
CA MET A 126 9.22 -2.78 11.69
C MET A 126 8.85 -4.25 11.87
N TRP A 127 8.83 -5.01 10.78
CA TRP A 127 8.58 -6.45 10.84
C TRP A 127 9.68 -7.18 11.58
N GLY A 128 10.96 -6.86 11.31
CA GLY A 128 12.11 -7.41 12.07
C GLY A 128 11.98 -7.17 13.57
N ALA A 129 11.60 -5.96 13.98
CA ALA A 129 11.33 -5.65 15.38
C ALA A 129 10.19 -6.48 15.98
N SER A 130 9.12 -6.73 15.20
CA SER A 130 7.93 -7.46 15.65
C SER A 130 8.14 -8.95 15.85
N ILE A 131 9.07 -9.57 15.11
CA ILE A 131 9.39 -11.02 15.23
C ILE A 131 10.47 -11.33 16.27
N GLY A 132 11.11 -10.30 16.81
CA GLY A 132 12.17 -10.39 17.81
C GLY A 132 13.57 -10.59 17.24
N PRO A 133 14.62 -10.24 18.02
CA PRO A 133 15.99 -10.10 17.52
C PRO A 133 16.57 -11.41 16.95
N LEU A 134 16.40 -12.54 17.63
CA LEU A 134 16.94 -13.82 17.16
C LEU A 134 16.35 -14.26 15.82
N LYS A 135 15.04 -14.09 15.62
CA LYS A 135 14.39 -14.42 14.35
C LYS A 135 14.79 -13.44 13.26
N ALA A 136 14.89 -12.15 13.59
CA ALA A 136 15.31 -11.12 12.64
C ALA A 136 16.73 -11.39 12.10
N VAL A 137 17.67 -11.78 12.96
CA VAL A 137 19.03 -12.16 12.56
C VAL A 137 19.00 -13.40 11.66
N LYS A 138 18.30 -14.46 12.07
CA LYS A 138 18.19 -15.69 11.26
C LYS A 138 17.60 -15.45 9.87
N GLN A 139 16.73 -14.45 9.74
CA GLN A 139 16.08 -14.11 8.47
C GLN A 139 16.80 -13.00 7.68
N GLY A 140 17.98 -12.57 8.13
CA GLY A 140 18.79 -11.59 7.43
C GLY A 140 18.11 -10.21 7.29
N VAL A 141 17.23 -9.84 8.23
CA VAL A 141 16.43 -8.61 8.14
C VAL A 141 17.30 -7.37 8.01
N ALA A 142 18.37 -7.28 8.79
CA ALA A 142 19.25 -6.11 8.79
C ALA A 142 19.95 -5.93 7.43
N ALA A 143 20.46 -7.01 6.85
CA ALA A 143 21.08 -6.98 5.52
C ALA A 143 20.05 -6.53 4.45
N ARG A 144 18.84 -7.11 4.50
CA ARG A 144 17.77 -6.74 3.56
C ARG A 144 17.35 -5.27 3.68
N VAL A 145 17.21 -4.75 4.90
CA VAL A 145 16.88 -3.33 5.13
C VAL A 145 17.97 -2.43 4.58
N ARG A 146 19.25 -2.77 4.80
CA ARG A 146 20.39 -2.04 4.25
C ARG A 146 20.35 -2.01 2.72
N ASP A 147 20.18 -3.17 2.08
CA ASP A 147 20.22 -3.27 0.62
C ASP A 147 19.04 -2.50 -0.03
N LEU A 148 17.87 -2.53 0.59
CA LEU A 148 16.71 -1.73 0.17
C LEU A 148 16.95 -0.23 0.35
N ALA A 149 17.51 0.18 1.49
CA ALA A 149 17.80 1.58 1.79
C ALA A 149 18.87 2.14 0.84
N ASP A 150 19.89 1.36 0.53
CA ASP A 150 20.95 1.71 -0.42
C ASP A 150 20.35 1.88 -1.83
N SER A 151 19.55 0.93 -2.29
CA SER A 151 18.88 1.02 -3.59
C SER A 151 17.93 2.20 -3.72
N ALA A 152 17.32 2.63 -2.61
CA ALA A 152 16.46 3.81 -2.55
C ALA A 152 17.26 5.12 -2.44
N GLY A 153 18.53 5.08 -2.04
CA GLY A 153 19.33 6.23 -1.65
C GLY A 153 18.86 6.86 -0.34
N ASP A 154 18.30 6.05 0.57
CA ASP A 154 17.79 6.52 1.87
C ASP A 154 18.87 6.46 2.95
N TYR A 155 19.64 7.52 3.03
CA TYR A 155 20.74 7.64 3.99
C TYR A 155 20.30 7.65 5.46
N GLN A 156 19.05 7.99 5.77
CA GLN A 156 18.53 7.97 7.13
C GLN A 156 18.34 6.52 7.62
N ILE A 157 17.77 5.67 6.76
CA ILE A 157 17.62 4.25 7.06
C ILE A 157 19.00 3.58 7.08
N LEU A 158 19.86 3.88 6.12
CA LEU A 158 21.25 3.38 6.08
C LEU A 158 22.00 3.69 7.36
N GLY A 159 21.98 4.94 7.83
CA GLY A 159 22.66 5.33 9.07
C GLY A 159 22.17 4.55 10.29
N ARG A 160 20.87 4.27 10.38
CA ARG A 160 20.32 3.45 11.47
C ARG A 160 20.73 1.99 11.39
N THR A 161 20.83 1.40 10.20
CA THR A 161 21.26 0.01 10.04
C THR A 161 22.73 -0.18 10.40
N HIS A 162 23.58 0.78 10.10
CA HIS A 162 25.00 0.77 10.51
C HIS A 162 25.20 0.84 12.03
N GLN A 163 24.29 1.52 12.74
CA GLN A 163 24.33 1.57 14.21
C GLN A 163 23.90 0.24 14.86
N LEU A 164 23.15 -0.59 14.17
CA LEU A 164 22.58 -1.84 14.70
C LEU A 164 23.40 -3.09 14.32
N LEU A 165 24.30 -2.99 13.34
CA LEU A 165 25.17 -4.09 12.93
C LEU A 165 26.50 -3.99 13.70
N PRO A 166 26.94 -5.03 14.43
CA PRO A 166 28.32 -5.10 14.93
C PRO A 166 29.27 -5.10 13.74
N TYR A 167 30.35 -4.36 13.85
CA TYR A 167 31.46 -4.33 12.88
C TYR A 167 32.14 -5.68 12.84
#